data_66d73a361697746856b3fa8571968c14
#
_entry.id   66d73a361697746856b3fa8571968c14
#
_cell.length_a   1.000
_cell.length_b   1.000
_cell.length_c   1.000
_cell.angle_alpha   90.00
_cell.angle_beta   90.00
_cell.angle_gamma   90.00
#
_symmetry.space_group_name_H-M   'P 1'
#
loop_
_entity.id
_entity.type
_entity.pdbx_description
1 polymer ?
#
loop_
_entity_poly.entity_id
_entity_poly.type
_entity_poly.pdbx_seq_one_letter_code
_entity_poly.pdbx_strand_id
1 'polypeptide(L)'
;MNEIGDLASKKLGFKVNIDFPYKLCDFKPAYGFLFSDYIKGYDFWGQSDIDIIYGNIRGFITDELLGKFDFISVRHDYTTGCFAIYRNCYVMNSLFKKSADFIKVFSEPKHYCFDECNFMHDSLTEGKSIFEIETEIESFTHVVLKAVREAEINAHFDFLLMEGIPGKIKFEQGKIFYDNKLEAILYHLYWLKRVYQPRNVPKVIPDEYKISPSRIYFRNKQIA
;
A
#
# COMPACT_ATOMS: atom_id res chain seq x y z
N MET A 1 -20.46 2.65 1.52
CA MET A 1 -20.00 1.24 1.41
C MET A 1 -20.93 0.42 0.53
N ASN A 2 -22.24 0.61 0.59
CA ASN A 2 -23.20 -0.14 -0.26
C ASN A 2 -22.88 -0.03 -1.76
N GLU A 3 -22.62 1.18 -2.28
CA GLU A 3 -22.30 1.38 -3.70
C GLU A 3 -21.05 0.62 -4.16
N ILE A 4 -20.00 0.56 -3.33
CA ILE A 4 -18.78 -0.20 -3.65
C ILE A 4 -19.07 -1.70 -3.59
N GLY A 5 -19.83 -2.16 -2.60
CA GLY A 5 -20.25 -3.56 -2.47
C GLY A 5 -21.11 -4.02 -3.66
N ASP A 6 -22.06 -3.19 -4.12
CA ASP A 6 -22.88 -3.47 -5.28
C ASP A 6 -22.07 -3.51 -6.57
N LEU A 7 -21.16 -2.54 -6.77
CA LEU A 7 -20.25 -2.52 -7.90
C LEU A 7 -19.36 -3.77 -7.93
N ALA A 8 -18.76 -4.10 -6.79
CA ALA A 8 -17.87 -5.27 -6.67
C ALA A 8 -18.63 -6.57 -6.92
N SER A 9 -19.83 -6.72 -6.30
CA SER A 9 -20.67 -7.90 -6.52
C SER A 9 -21.07 -8.08 -7.99
N LYS A 10 -21.45 -6.98 -8.65
CA LYS A 10 -21.79 -6.99 -10.07
C LYS A 10 -20.60 -7.38 -10.96
N LYS A 11 -19.42 -6.77 -10.74
CA LYS A 11 -18.23 -7.03 -11.56
C LYS A 11 -17.61 -8.41 -11.30
N LEU A 12 -17.67 -8.91 -10.07
CA LEU A 12 -17.14 -10.21 -9.69
C LEU A 12 -18.08 -11.37 -9.98
N GLY A 13 -19.38 -11.12 -10.08
CA GLY A 13 -20.40 -12.14 -10.38
C GLY A 13 -20.85 -12.94 -9.15
N PHE A 14 -20.53 -12.49 -7.93
CA PHE A 14 -20.99 -13.07 -6.67
C PHE A 14 -21.17 -11.97 -5.61
N LYS A 15 -21.94 -12.27 -4.57
CA LYS A 15 -22.21 -11.32 -3.49
C LYS A 15 -20.94 -11.13 -2.66
N VAL A 16 -20.45 -9.90 -2.56
CA VAL A 16 -19.36 -9.53 -1.67
C VAL A 16 -19.89 -8.94 -0.36
N ASN A 17 -19.07 -8.98 0.68
CA ASN A 17 -19.36 -8.40 1.98
C ASN A 17 -18.37 -7.29 2.32
N ILE A 18 -18.86 -6.06 2.55
CA ILE A 18 -18.08 -4.90 2.98
C ILE A 18 -18.85 -4.20 4.10
N ASP A 19 -18.93 -4.85 5.27
CA ASP A 19 -19.73 -4.37 6.40
C ASP A 19 -19.08 -3.22 7.16
N PHE A 20 -17.76 -3.08 7.07
CA PHE A 20 -17.00 -2.03 7.74
C PHE A 20 -15.84 -1.52 6.87
N PRO A 21 -15.37 -0.27 7.08
CA PRO A 21 -14.40 0.38 6.19
C PRO A 21 -13.07 -0.37 6.02
N TYR A 22 -12.55 -0.98 7.08
CA TYR A 22 -11.26 -1.68 7.05
C TYR A 22 -11.28 -2.94 6.17
N LYS A 23 -12.47 -3.51 5.91
CA LYS A 23 -12.65 -4.63 4.96
C LYS A 23 -12.25 -4.26 3.53
N LEU A 24 -12.28 -2.97 3.17
CA LEU A 24 -11.82 -2.49 1.87
C LEU A 24 -10.33 -2.75 1.62
N CYS A 25 -9.53 -2.95 2.66
CA CYS A 25 -8.12 -3.32 2.49
C CYS A 25 -7.99 -4.62 1.72
N ASP A 26 -8.80 -5.64 2.05
CA ASP A 26 -8.77 -6.92 1.33
C ASP A 26 -9.06 -6.78 -0.17
N PHE A 27 -9.79 -5.73 -0.59
CA PHE A 27 -10.16 -5.48 -1.98
C PHE A 27 -9.11 -4.68 -2.77
N LYS A 28 -8.07 -4.14 -2.14
CA LYS A 28 -7.04 -3.31 -2.80
C LYS A 28 -6.43 -4.00 -4.04
N PRO A 29 -6.06 -5.29 -4.01
CA PRO A 29 -5.54 -5.98 -5.19
C PRO A 29 -6.53 -6.06 -6.36
N ALA A 30 -7.82 -5.91 -6.08
CA ALA A 30 -8.88 -5.94 -7.07
C ALA A 30 -9.27 -4.56 -7.62
N TYR A 31 -8.69 -3.46 -7.13
CA TYR A 31 -9.10 -2.10 -7.52
C TYR A 31 -8.91 -1.86 -9.02
N GLY A 32 -7.84 -2.35 -9.63
CA GLY A 32 -7.65 -2.25 -11.08
C GLY A 32 -8.77 -2.92 -11.90
N PHE A 33 -9.31 -4.05 -11.40
CA PHE A 33 -10.45 -4.73 -12.00
C PHE A 33 -11.77 -4.01 -11.71
N LEU A 34 -12.00 -3.63 -10.45
CA LEU A 34 -13.24 -2.99 -10.02
C LEU A 34 -13.41 -1.59 -10.60
N PHE A 35 -12.35 -0.83 -10.70
CA PHE A 35 -12.34 0.56 -11.17
C PHE A 35 -11.70 0.72 -12.56
N SER A 36 -11.74 -0.33 -13.38
CA SER A 36 -11.13 -0.35 -14.72
C SER A 36 -11.55 0.80 -15.63
N ASP A 37 -12.78 1.31 -15.46
CA ASP A 37 -13.29 2.44 -16.25
C ASP A 37 -12.58 3.75 -15.92
N TYR A 38 -12.10 3.92 -14.67
CA TYR A 38 -11.40 5.13 -14.20
C TYR A 38 -9.92 5.15 -14.54
N ILE A 39 -9.31 3.97 -14.73
CA ILE A 39 -7.88 3.84 -15.06
C ILE A 39 -7.64 3.63 -16.55
N LYS A 40 -8.68 3.71 -17.37
CA LYS A 40 -8.56 3.56 -18.83
C LYS A 40 -7.66 4.65 -19.40
N GLY A 41 -6.66 4.24 -20.20
CA GLY A 41 -5.71 5.14 -20.86
C GLY A 41 -4.47 5.46 -20.01
N TYR A 42 -4.34 4.90 -18.81
CA TYR A 42 -3.12 4.95 -18.01
C TYR A 42 -2.35 3.63 -18.10
N ASP A 43 -1.02 3.70 -18.15
CA ASP A 43 -0.16 2.51 -18.22
C ASP A 43 -0.03 1.81 -16.86
N PHE A 44 -0.17 2.58 -15.76
CA PHE A 44 -0.10 2.11 -14.39
C PHE A 44 -1.19 2.74 -13.54
N TRP A 45 -1.57 2.03 -12.50
CA TRP A 45 -2.37 2.56 -11.39
C TRP A 45 -1.70 2.20 -10.07
N GLY A 46 -2.05 2.89 -9.01
CA GLY A 46 -1.55 2.61 -7.68
C GLY A 46 -2.66 2.69 -6.64
N GLN A 47 -2.48 1.96 -5.57
CA GLN A 47 -3.31 2.07 -4.37
C GLN A 47 -2.49 2.63 -3.22
N SER A 48 -3.17 3.32 -2.32
CA SER A 48 -2.54 3.88 -1.14
C SER A 48 -3.54 4.04 0.00
N ASP A 49 -3.02 4.02 1.23
CA ASP A 49 -3.78 4.47 2.40
C ASP A 49 -3.83 6.00 2.45
N ILE A 50 -4.83 6.53 3.15
CA ILE A 50 -5.06 7.97 3.27
C ILE A 50 -4.19 8.64 4.35
N ASP A 51 -3.58 7.86 5.21
CA ASP A 51 -2.74 8.31 6.32
C ASP A 51 -1.24 8.22 6.00
N ILE A 52 -0.88 8.73 4.84
CA ILE A 52 0.49 8.72 4.30
C ILE A 52 0.96 10.16 4.03
N ILE A 53 2.20 10.41 4.39
CA ILE A 53 2.96 11.55 3.89
C ILE A 53 3.84 11.06 2.75
N TYR A 54 3.64 11.62 1.56
CA TYR A 54 4.45 11.28 0.40
C TYR A 54 5.71 12.14 0.31
N GLY A 55 6.82 11.50 -0.02
CA GLY A 55 8.05 12.14 -0.46
C GLY A 55 8.13 12.24 -1.99
N ASN A 56 9.33 12.13 -2.52
CA ASN A 56 9.59 12.21 -3.96
C ASN A 56 9.29 10.87 -4.67
N ILE A 57 7.99 10.58 -4.91
CA ILE A 57 7.56 9.33 -5.54
C ILE A 57 8.32 9.07 -6.85
N ARG A 58 8.42 10.09 -7.74
CA ARG A 58 9.07 9.94 -9.06
C ARG A 58 10.59 9.79 -8.98
N GLY A 59 11.22 10.10 -7.85
CA GLY A 59 12.63 9.82 -7.61
C GLY A 59 12.92 8.34 -7.36
N PHE A 60 11.91 7.60 -6.88
CA PHE A 60 11.98 6.15 -6.62
C PHE A 60 11.30 5.35 -7.72
N ILE A 61 10.09 5.71 -8.09
CA ILE A 61 9.31 5.04 -9.15
C ILE A 61 9.65 5.72 -10.48
N THR A 62 10.80 5.35 -11.03
CA THR A 62 11.33 5.90 -12.27
C THR A 62 10.70 5.23 -13.50
N ASP A 63 10.82 5.86 -14.67
CA ASP A 63 10.36 5.25 -15.93
C ASP A 63 11.15 3.97 -16.27
N GLU A 64 12.41 3.89 -15.85
CA GLU A 64 13.21 2.68 -16.00
C GLU A 64 12.64 1.53 -15.15
N LEU A 65 12.26 1.81 -13.90
CA LEU A 65 11.65 0.82 -13.02
C LEU A 65 10.29 0.34 -13.58
N LEU A 66 9.46 1.30 -14.00
CA LEU A 66 8.16 1.02 -14.61
C LEU A 66 8.29 0.23 -15.93
N GLY A 67 9.38 0.44 -16.68
CA GLY A 67 9.67 -0.32 -17.90
C GLY A 67 9.97 -1.80 -17.64
N LYS A 68 10.47 -2.14 -16.46
CA LYS A 68 10.94 -3.50 -16.11
C LYS A 68 9.92 -4.32 -15.32
N PHE A 69 9.06 -3.68 -14.52
CA PHE A 69 8.23 -4.38 -13.55
C PHE A 69 6.73 -4.11 -13.78
N ASP A 70 5.93 -5.12 -13.48
CA ASP A 70 4.48 -5.09 -13.58
C ASP A 70 3.83 -4.77 -12.23
N PHE A 71 4.53 -5.10 -11.14
CA PHE A 71 4.13 -4.83 -9.76
C PHE A 71 5.29 -4.25 -8.96
N ILE A 72 5.03 -3.23 -8.15
CA ILE A 72 6.02 -2.60 -7.28
C ILE A 72 5.45 -2.48 -5.87
N SER A 73 6.11 -3.13 -4.90
CA SER A 73 5.86 -3.00 -3.47
C SER A 73 6.97 -2.16 -2.82
N VAL A 74 6.60 -1.37 -1.81
CA VAL A 74 7.56 -0.56 -1.04
C VAL A 74 8.11 -1.28 0.19
N ARG A 75 7.89 -2.58 0.28
CA ARG A 75 8.55 -3.49 1.23
C ARG A 75 9.21 -4.63 0.47
N HIS A 76 10.28 -5.17 1.04
CA HIS A 76 11.07 -6.26 0.43
C HIS A 76 10.53 -7.66 0.74
N ASP A 77 9.68 -7.79 1.73
CA ASP A 77 9.27 -9.05 2.37
C ASP A 77 7.83 -9.49 2.01
N TYR A 78 6.93 -8.54 1.69
CA TYR A 78 5.54 -8.83 1.29
C TYR A 78 4.93 -7.70 0.46
N THR A 79 3.76 -7.96 -0.13
CA THR A 79 2.97 -6.93 -0.82
C THR A 79 2.39 -5.95 0.20
N THR A 80 2.57 -4.64 -0.04
CA THR A 80 2.10 -3.63 0.90
C THR A 80 0.69 -3.14 0.62
N GLY A 81 -0.14 -3.16 1.65
CA GLY A 81 -1.47 -2.54 1.62
C GLY A 81 -1.40 -1.02 1.60
N CYS A 82 -0.38 -0.42 2.23
CA CYS A 82 -0.30 1.03 2.36
C CYS A 82 0.10 1.77 1.07
N PHE A 83 0.87 1.14 0.18
CA PHE A 83 1.23 1.70 -1.12
C PHE A 83 1.78 0.61 -2.06
N ALA A 84 1.19 0.49 -3.24
CA ALA A 84 1.70 -0.38 -4.31
C ALA A 84 1.33 0.17 -5.69
N ILE A 85 2.14 -0.16 -6.70
CA ILE A 85 1.94 0.22 -8.10
C ILE A 85 1.74 -1.04 -8.94
N TYR A 86 0.81 -0.97 -9.87
CA TYR A 86 0.41 -2.08 -10.74
C TYR A 86 0.42 -1.62 -12.19
N ARG A 87 0.99 -2.42 -13.10
CA ARG A 87 0.80 -2.20 -14.54
C ARG A 87 -0.67 -2.38 -14.89
N ASN A 88 -1.22 -1.43 -15.63
CA ASN A 88 -2.62 -1.48 -16.03
C ASN A 88 -2.81 -2.42 -17.24
N CYS A 89 -2.82 -3.72 -16.98
CA CYS A 89 -3.10 -4.74 -17.97
C CYS A 89 -4.03 -5.82 -17.39
N TYR A 90 -4.61 -6.65 -18.26
CA TYR A 90 -5.56 -7.66 -17.84
C TYR A 90 -4.97 -8.64 -16.82
N VAL A 91 -3.72 -9.08 -17.02
CA VAL A 91 -3.04 -10.02 -16.13
C VAL A 91 -2.95 -9.43 -14.71
N MET A 92 -2.42 -8.23 -14.56
CA MET A 92 -2.27 -7.58 -13.26
C MET A 92 -3.61 -7.22 -12.62
N ASN A 93 -4.56 -6.68 -13.39
CA ASN A 93 -5.86 -6.28 -12.86
C ASN A 93 -6.71 -7.47 -12.41
N SER A 94 -6.44 -8.69 -12.92
CA SER A 94 -7.14 -9.92 -12.56
C SER A 94 -6.30 -10.88 -11.70
N LEU A 95 -5.08 -10.53 -11.34
CA LEU A 95 -4.12 -11.41 -10.66
C LEU A 95 -4.64 -11.95 -9.33
N PHE A 96 -5.38 -11.13 -8.56
CA PHE A 96 -5.99 -11.54 -7.30
C PHE A 96 -6.90 -12.76 -7.40
N LYS A 97 -7.50 -13.02 -8.59
CA LYS A 97 -8.37 -14.19 -8.85
C LYS A 97 -7.61 -15.52 -8.85
N LYS A 98 -6.27 -15.49 -8.89
CA LYS A 98 -5.44 -16.68 -8.80
C LYS A 98 -5.33 -17.23 -7.38
N SER A 99 -5.66 -16.45 -6.35
CA SER A 99 -5.79 -16.96 -4.99
C SER A 99 -6.91 -18.00 -4.92
N ALA A 100 -6.63 -19.12 -4.30
CA ALA A 100 -7.63 -20.17 -4.04
C ALA A 100 -8.76 -19.64 -3.13
N ASP A 101 -8.49 -18.60 -2.33
CA ASP A 101 -9.37 -18.11 -1.29
C ASP A 101 -10.04 -16.76 -1.61
N PHE A 102 -9.81 -16.13 -2.79
CA PHE A 102 -10.35 -14.78 -3.06
C PHE A 102 -11.87 -14.69 -2.93
N ILE A 103 -12.61 -15.75 -3.30
CA ILE A 103 -14.08 -15.79 -3.16
C ILE A 103 -14.45 -15.80 -1.66
N LYS A 104 -13.82 -16.66 -0.85
CA LYS A 104 -14.00 -16.70 0.61
C LYS A 104 -13.70 -15.32 1.20
N VAL A 105 -12.53 -14.77 0.90
CA VAL A 105 -12.10 -13.46 1.41
C VAL A 105 -13.12 -12.38 1.11
N PHE A 106 -13.61 -12.28 -0.12
CA PHE A 106 -14.52 -11.19 -0.52
C PHE A 106 -15.98 -11.42 -0.10
N SER A 107 -16.40 -12.66 0.13
CA SER A 107 -17.78 -12.99 0.55
C SER A 107 -17.98 -12.91 2.06
N GLU A 108 -16.93 -13.09 2.86
CA GLU A 108 -17.03 -13.10 4.30
C GLU A 108 -16.82 -11.70 4.90
N PRO A 109 -17.46 -11.36 6.03
CA PRO A 109 -17.31 -10.05 6.67
C PRO A 109 -15.93 -9.85 7.32
N LYS A 110 -15.20 -10.93 7.62
CA LYS A 110 -13.88 -10.89 8.27
C LYS A 110 -12.86 -10.20 7.40
N HIS A 111 -12.04 -9.31 7.97
CA HIS A 111 -10.82 -8.81 7.36
C HIS A 111 -9.71 -9.86 7.47
N TYR A 112 -9.09 -10.20 6.35
CA TYR A 112 -8.10 -11.26 6.24
C TYR A 112 -6.67 -10.74 6.04
N CYS A 113 -6.46 -9.44 5.89
CA CYS A 113 -5.18 -8.88 5.44
C CYS A 113 -4.72 -9.55 4.13
N PHE A 114 -5.68 -9.68 3.20
CA PHE A 114 -5.48 -10.34 1.92
C PHE A 114 -4.54 -9.55 1.01
N ASP A 115 -4.64 -8.24 1.04
CA ASP A 115 -3.79 -7.30 0.29
C ASP A 115 -2.30 -7.40 0.66
N GLU A 116 -2.00 -7.98 1.81
CA GLU A 116 -0.65 -8.15 2.33
C GLU A 116 -0.31 -9.64 2.51
N CYS A 117 -0.21 -10.12 3.74
CA CYS A 117 0.37 -11.42 4.07
C CYS A 117 -0.42 -12.24 5.10
N ASN A 118 -1.73 -12.03 5.22
CA ASN A 118 -2.58 -12.72 6.20
C ASN A 118 -2.06 -12.56 7.64
N PHE A 119 -1.67 -11.35 8.03
CA PHE A 119 -1.12 -10.98 9.34
C PHE A 119 0.23 -11.63 9.72
N MET A 120 0.96 -12.21 8.76
CA MET A 120 2.24 -12.88 9.02
C MET A 120 3.45 -11.93 8.97
N HIS A 121 3.24 -10.64 9.23
CA HIS A 121 4.26 -9.58 9.12
C HIS A 121 5.54 -9.89 9.88
N ASP A 122 5.44 -10.30 11.16
CA ASP A 122 6.61 -10.56 12.00
C ASP A 122 7.46 -11.71 11.45
N SER A 123 6.81 -12.82 11.08
CA SER A 123 7.50 -13.98 10.51
C SER A 123 8.23 -13.67 9.21
N LEU A 124 7.63 -12.84 8.34
CA LEU A 124 8.25 -12.42 7.09
C LEU A 124 9.41 -11.45 7.33
N THR A 125 9.26 -10.53 8.29
CA THR A 125 10.34 -9.61 8.69
C THR A 125 11.51 -10.36 9.32
N GLU A 126 11.27 -11.50 9.99
CA GLU A 126 12.28 -12.43 10.47
C GLU A 126 12.97 -13.24 9.34
N GLY A 127 12.54 -13.09 8.09
CA GLY A 127 13.12 -13.73 6.92
C GLY A 127 12.54 -15.09 6.57
N LYS A 128 11.40 -15.50 7.17
CA LYS A 128 10.71 -16.73 6.76
C LYS A 128 10.01 -16.52 5.41
N SER A 129 9.95 -17.57 4.60
CA SER A 129 9.15 -17.55 3.37
C SER A 129 7.66 -17.65 3.69
N ILE A 130 6.81 -16.88 2.98
CA ILE A 130 5.35 -17.00 3.12
C ILE A 130 4.84 -18.42 2.83
N PHE A 131 5.56 -19.19 2.02
CA PHE A 131 5.20 -20.57 1.67
C PHE A 131 5.58 -21.60 2.75
N GLU A 132 6.32 -21.19 3.78
CA GLU A 132 6.73 -22.01 4.94
C GLU A 132 5.91 -21.69 6.18
N ILE A 133 5.01 -20.70 6.10
CA ILE A 133 4.17 -20.25 7.20
C ILE A 133 2.75 -20.78 7.00
N GLU A 134 2.15 -21.34 8.06
CA GLU A 134 0.73 -21.68 8.04
C GLU A 134 -0.12 -20.40 8.05
N THR A 135 -0.98 -20.25 7.06
CA THR A 135 -1.88 -19.10 6.89
C THR A 135 -3.32 -19.56 6.75
N GLU A 136 -4.27 -18.71 7.16
CA GLU A 136 -5.69 -19.02 7.06
C GLU A 136 -6.21 -18.94 5.62
N ILE A 137 -5.56 -18.13 4.80
CA ILE A 137 -5.89 -17.90 3.38
C ILE A 137 -4.62 -17.75 2.55
N GLU A 138 -4.75 -18.00 1.26
CA GLU A 138 -3.74 -17.66 0.27
C GLU A 138 -3.80 -16.15 -0.02
N SER A 139 -2.92 -15.35 0.63
CA SER A 139 -2.88 -13.90 0.52
C SER A 139 -2.32 -13.42 -0.82
N PHE A 140 -2.42 -12.12 -1.10
CA PHE A 140 -1.90 -11.54 -2.33
C PHE A 140 -0.38 -11.63 -2.44
N THR A 141 0.35 -11.67 -1.33
CA THR A 141 1.80 -11.98 -1.32
C THR A 141 2.08 -13.36 -1.92
N HIS A 142 1.30 -14.39 -1.54
CA HIS A 142 1.44 -15.72 -2.17
C HIS A 142 1.20 -15.65 -3.66
N VAL A 143 0.13 -14.97 -4.08
CA VAL A 143 -0.28 -14.87 -5.48
C VAL A 143 0.79 -14.20 -6.33
N VAL A 144 1.32 -13.04 -5.88
CA VAL A 144 2.37 -12.31 -6.59
C VAL A 144 3.65 -13.14 -6.68
N LEU A 145 4.09 -13.75 -5.58
CA LEU A 145 5.32 -14.54 -5.57
C LEU A 145 5.22 -15.83 -6.40
N LYS A 146 4.02 -16.46 -6.47
CA LYS A 146 3.78 -17.58 -7.40
C LYS A 146 3.88 -17.11 -8.85
N ALA A 147 3.19 -16.02 -9.20
CA ALA A 147 3.20 -15.49 -10.56
C ALA A 147 4.61 -15.08 -11.03
N VAL A 148 5.45 -14.55 -10.12
CA VAL A 148 6.87 -14.28 -10.41
C VAL A 148 7.64 -15.57 -10.65
N ARG A 149 7.46 -16.61 -9.82
CA ARG A 149 8.12 -17.92 -10.01
C ARG A 149 7.73 -18.61 -11.33
N GLU A 150 6.51 -18.37 -11.78
CA GLU A 150 5.96 -18.90 -13.04
C GLU A 150 6.30 -18.02 -14.25
N ALA A 151 7.08 -16.94 -14.05
CA ALA A 151 7.45 -15.96 -15.06
C ALA A 151 6.26 -15.28 -15.78
N GLU A 152 5.12 -15.17 -15.12
CA GLU A 152 3.94 -14.51 -15.67
C GLU A 152 4.01 -12.99 -15.52
N ILE A 153 4.64 -12.52 -14.44
CA ILE A 153 4.85 -11.11 -14.13
C ILE A 153 6.26 -10.88 -13.60
N ASN A 154 6.72 -9.63 -13.69
CA ASN A 154 7.90 -9.15 -13.00
C ASN A 154 7.47 -8.27 -11.82
N ALA A 155 7.94 -8.58 -10.61
CA ALA A 155 7.66 -7.78 -9.43
C ALA A 155 8.94 -7.23 -8.80
N HIS A 156 8.85 -5.98 -8.32
CA HIS A 156 9.90 -5.31 -7.58
C HIS A 156 9.48 -5.18 -6.12
N PHE A 157 10.33 -5.67 -5.23
CA PHE A 157 10.19 -5.58 -3.79
C PHE A 157 11.41 -4.85 -3.23
N ASP A 158 11.19 -3.69 -2.59
CA ASP A 158 12.27 -2.92 -1.98
C ASP A 158 11.78 -2.20 -0.74
N PHE A 159 12.67 -1.91 0.20
CA PHE A 159 12.33 -1.23 1.44
C PHE A 159 12.48 0.29 1.27
N LEU A 160 11.41 0.95 0.85
CA LEU A 160 11.39 2.37 0.49
C LEU A 160 10.57 3.24 1.43
N LEU A 161 9.80 2.64 2.33
CA LEU A 161 8.88 3.34 3.23
C LEU A 161 9.47 3.54 4.62
N MET A 162 8.89 4.50 5.35
CA MET A 162 9.04 4.58 6.80
C MET A 162 7.73 4.21 7.48
N GLU A 163 7.84 3.40 8.53
CA GLU A 163 6.74 3.03 9.43
C GLU A 163 7.18 3.15 10.90
N GLY A 164 6.23 2.94 11.80
CA GLY A 164 6.49 3.05 13.23
C GLY A 164 6.53 4.50 13.70
N ILE A 165 7.28 4.73 14.76
CA ILE A 165 7.50 6.06 15.37
C ILE A 165 9.01 6.31 15.55
N PRO A 166 9.80 6.26 14.49
CA PRO A 166 11.26 6.30 14.58
C PRO A 166 11.79 7.64 15.07
N GLY A 167 11.02 8.74 14.95
CA GLY A 167 11.51 10.09 15.17
C GLY A 167 12.52 10.52 14.12
N LYS A 168 13.16 11.70 14.32
CA LYS A 168 14.20 12.24 13.41
C LYS A 168 13.78 12.33 11.93
N ILE A 169 12.47 12.35 11.65
CA ILE A 169 11.95 12.50 10.29
C ILE A 169 11.89 13.99 9.96
N LYS A 170 12.38 14.36 8.80
CA LYS A 170 12.29 15.70 8.22
C LYS A 170 11.60 15.60 6.86
N PHE A 171 10.58 16.43 6.67
CA PHE A 171 10.04 16.73 5.35
C PHE A 171 10.65 18.03 4.86
N GLU A 172 11.17 18.06 3.66
CA GLU A 172 11.80 19.22 3.05
C GLU A 172 11.64 19.16 1.52
N GLN A 173 11.01 20.20 0.95
CA GLN A 173 10.87 20.37 -0.51
C GLN A 173 10.35 19.11 -1.24
N GLY A 174 9.31 18.46 -0.71
CA GLY A 174 8.72 17.28 -1.30
C GLY A 174 9.48 15.96 -1.05
N LYS A 175 10.49 15.98 -0.18
CA LYS A 175 11.29 14.81 0.20
C LYS A 175 11.16 14.48 1.67
N ILE A 176 11.26 13.20 2.01
CA ILE A 176 11.26 12.70 3.38
C ILE A 176 12.62 12.12 3.71
N PHE A 177 13.22 12.59 4.80
CA PHE A 177 14.51 12.11 5.28
C PHE A 177 14.39 11.55 6.69
N TYR A 178 15.04 10.42 6.94
CA TYR A 178 15.33 9.91 8.28
C TYR A 178 16.76 10.26 8.67
N ASP A 179 16.92 10.87 9.85
CA ASP A 179 18.21 11.28 10.43
C ASP A 179 19.09 12.12 9.45
N ASN A 180 18.45 12.89 8.55
CA ASN A 180 19.07 13.67 7.46
C ASN A 180 19.97 12.82 6.51
N LYS A 181 19.79 11.51 6.45
CA LYS A 181 20.64 10.59 5.66
C LYS A 181 19.89 9.75 4.68
N LEU A 182 18.79 9.11 5.13
CA LEU A 182 18.04 8.17 4.31
C LEU A 182 16.78 8.85 3.77
N GLU A 183 16.66 8.95 2.45
CA GLU A 183 15.44 9.39 1.79
C GLU A 183 14.46 8.21 1.69
N ALA A 184 13.17 8.46 2.00
CA ALA A 184 12.11 7.49 1.82
C ALA A 184 11.04 8.00 0.87
N ILE A 185 10.37 7.10 0.17
CA ILE A 185 9.27 7.42 -0.75
C ILE A 185 8.04 7.95 0.01
N LEU A 186 7.80 7.41 1.21
CA LEU A 186 6.65 7.78 2.05
C LEU A 186 6.89 7.51 3.54
N TYR A 187 6.09 8.18 4.37
CA TYR A 187 5.94 7.85 5.79
C TYR A 187 4.51 7.48 6.10
N HIS A 188 4.28 6.25 6.55
CA HIS A 188 2.97 5.74 6.94
C HIS A 188 2.66 6.12 8.39
N LEU A 189 1.60 6.90 8.59
CA LEU A 189 1.26 7.49 9.89
C LEU A 189 0.53 6.53 10.84
N TYR A 190 0.37 5.26 10.47
CA TYR A 190 -0.40 4.27 11.21
C TYR A 190 -0.10 4.26 12.72
N TRP A 191 1.17 4.30 13.11
CA TRP A 191 1.59 4.34 14.51
C TRP A 191 1.54 5.74 15.10
N LEU A 192 1.98 6.77 14.36
CA LEU A 192 2.01 8.14 14.85
C LEU A 192 0.60 8.64 15.19
N LYS A 193 -0.41 8.37 14.38
CA LYS A 193 -1.79 8.81 14.61
C LYS A 193 -2.43 8.23 15.88
N ARG A 194 -1.88 7.15 16.45
CA ARG A 194 -2.32 6.56 17.73
C ARG A 194 -1.84 7.34 18.95
N VAL A 195 -0.71 8.01 18.83
CA VAL A 195 -0.08 8.78 19.94
C VAL A 195 -0.21 10.28 19.75
N TYR A 196 -0.48 10.74 18.53
CA TYR A 196 -0.56 12.15 18.18
C TYR A 196 -1.76 12.47 17.30
N GLN A 197 -2.60 13.36 17.83
CA GLN A 197 -3.68 13.98 17.06
C GLN A 197 -3.43 15.51 17.05
N PRO A 198 -3.08 16.09 15.91
CA PRO A 198 -2.79 17.52 15.82
C PRO A 198 -4.05 18.34 16.11
N ARG A 199 -3.99 19.20 17.14
CA ARG A 199 -5.10 20.11 17.47
C ARG A 199 -5.14 21.35 16.57
N ASN A 200 -3.97 21.77 16.09
CA ASN A 200 -3.80 22.93 15.21
C ASN A 200 -2.95 22.52 14.00
N VAL A 201 -3.62 22.23 12.90
CA VAL A 201 -2.96 22.03 11.61
C VAL A 201 -2.95 23.38 10.89
N PRO A 202 -1.79 23.86 10.38
CA PRO A 202 -1.74 25.11 9.63
C PRO A 202 -2.62 24.98 8.37
N LYS A 203 -3.30 26.08 7.99
CA LYS A 203 -4.14 26.13 6.78
C LYS A 203 -3.35 25.79 5.50
N VAL A 204 -2.09 26.17 5.49
CA VAL A 204 -1.13 25.84 4.43
C VAL A 204 -0.01 25.06 5.09
N ILE A 205 0.19 23.82 4.64
CA ILE A 205 1.28 22.98 5.11
C ILE A 205 2.60 23.56 4.58
N PRO A 206 3.57 23.86 5.45
CA PRO A 206 4.85 24.42 5.00
C PRO A 206 5.68 23.37 4.25
N ASP A 207 6.57 23.86 3.37
CA ASP A 207 7.49 23.03 2.59
C ASP A 207 8.57 22.33 3.45
N GLU A 208 8.67 22.71 4.72
CA GLU A 208 9.62 22.13 5.66
C GLU A 208 8.98 21.91 7.03
N TYR A 209 9.04 20.69 7.55
CA TYR A 209 8.64 20.34 8.90
C TYR A 209 9.37 19.10 9.42
N LYS A 210 9.31 18.89 10.74
CA LYS A 210 9.93 17.73 11.41
C LYS A 210 8.88 16.89 12.10
N ILE A 211 9.14 15.58 12.16
CA ILE A 211 8.29 14.61 12.86
C ILE A 211 9.13 13.90 13.91
N SER A 212 8.66 13.96 15.15
CA SER A 212 9.21 13.19 16.28
C SER A 212 8.31 11.98 16.58
N PRO A 213 8.70 11.09 17.50
CA PRO A 213 7.85 9.98 17.90
C PRO A 213 6.47 10.37 18.44
N SER A 214 6.27 11.62 18.85
CA SER A 214 5.05 12.06 19.53
C SER A 214 4.32 13.23 18.87
N ARG A 215 4.89 13.89 17.84
CA ARG A 215 4.22 15.04 17.18
C ARG A 215 4.88 15.48 15.88
N ILE A 216 4.16 16.29 15.12
CA ILE A 216 4.64 17.01 13.94
C ILE A 216 4.93 18.46 14.33
N TYR A 217 6.11 18.98 13.95
CA TYR A 217 6.55 20.35 14.20
C TYR A 217 6.58 21.14 12.90
N PHE A 218 5.59 21.98 12.70
CA PHE A 218 5.56 22.91 11.57
C PHE A 218 6.42 24.15 11.92
N ARG A 219 7.41 24.46 11.08
CA ARG A 219 8.10 25.75 11.19
C ARG A 219 7.19 26.84 10.60
N ASN A 220 6.70 27.74 11.43
CA ASN A 220 6.19 28.99 10.93
C ASN A 220 7.38 29.76 10.35
N LYS A 221 7.43 29.98 9.03
CA LYS A 221 8.22 31.07 8.49
C LYS A 221 7.57 32.34 9.08
N GLN A 222 8.23 32.97 10.05
CA GLN A 222 7.90 34.37 10.36
C GLN A 222 8.09 35.11 9.04
N ILE A 223 6.98 35.64 8.52
CA ILE A 223 6.98 36.59 7.41
C ILE A 223 7.72 37.82 7.97
N ALA A 224 8.97 38.02 7.53
CA ALA A 224 9.72 39.21 7.79
C ALA A 224 9.19 40.32 6.89
#